data_36bdabfc1cc30703afd14d0d1a48bfd3
#
_entry.id   36bdabfc1cc30703afd14d0d1a48bfd3
#
_cell.length_a   1.000
_cell.length_b   1.000
_cell.length_c   1.000
_cell.angle_alpha   90.00
_cell.angle_beta   90.00
_cell.angle_gamma   90.00
#
_symmetry.space_group_name_H-M   'P 1'
#
loop_
_entity.id
_entity.type
_entity.pdbx_description
1 polymer ?
#
loop_
_entity_poly.entity_id
_entity_poly.type
_entity_poly.pdbx_seq_one_letter_code
_entity_poly.pdbx_strand_id
1 'polypeptide(L)'
;MKVRTESRRTAIVETAASVFLELGYEGASMKEVSTRIGGSKATLYGYFASKEALFIAVVQMYATSHLYNAVADLTAKSEKSITLEEKLLEFGRQMLMIVTNDSTAIKVYRMVLAESGRSDIGTLFYESGPSQGIDALATLMSAAIESGELRPGNPRVRAKQFLSLITAEPEERLFQQAPEPMTRDEIEEMVTTAVDMFLKGAAPH
;
A
#
# COMPACT_ATOMS: atom_id res chain seq x y z
N MET A 1 -9.67 -33.84 9.40
CA MET A 1 -9.32 -32.68 8.51
C MET A 1 -8.83 -31.54 9.42
N LYS A 2 -7.56 -31.10 9.31
CA LYS A 2 -7.02 -30.05 10.19
C LYS A 2 -7.70 -28.72 9.81
N VAL A 3 -8.39 -28.09 10.77
CA VAL A 3 -9.08 -26.81 10.55
C VAL A 3 -8.04 -25.75 10.16
N ARG A 4 -8.29 -25.03 9.08
CA ARG A 4 -7.48 -23.88 8.66
C ARG A 4 -7.72 -22.76 9.66
N THR A 5 -6.65 -22.33 10.38
CA THR A 5 -6.74 -21.24 11.34
C THR A 5 -6.13 -19.97 10.76
N GLU A 6 -6.67 -18.82 11.14
CA GLU A 6 -6.14 -17.52 10.72
C GLU A 6 -4.71 -17.32 11.25
N SER A 7 -4.43 -17.71 12.48
CA SER A 7 -3.07 -17.67 13.05
C SER A 7 -2.06 -18.47 12.21
N ARG A 8 -2.43 -19.63 11.68
CA ARG A 8 -1.55 -20.42 10.81
C ARG A 8 -1.38 -19.76 9.44
N ARG A 9 -2.44 -19.14 8.91
CA ARG A 9 -2.38 -18.38 7.68
C ARG A 9 -1.41 -17.21 7.79
N THR A 10 -1.52 -16.43 8.86
CA THR A 10 -0.60 -15.31 9.17
C THR A 10 0.85 -15.78 9.24
N ALA A 11 1.14 -16.83 10.02
CA ALA A 11 2.49 -17.38 10.14
C ALA A 11 3.08 -17.86 8.78
N ILE A 12 2.25 -18.38 7.89
CA ILE A 12 2.66 -18.75 6.53
C ILE A 12 3.06 -17.49 5.73
N VAL A 13 2.26 -16.43 5.80
CA VAL A 13 2.50 -15.17 5.07
C VAL A 13 3.78 -14.49 5.59
N GLU A 14 3.99 -14.44 6.90
CA GLU A 14 5.22 -13.90 7.52
C GLU A 14 6.46 -14.67 7.09
N THR A 15 6.39 -16.01 7.11
CA THR A 15 7.48 -16.87 6.63
C THR A 15 7.75 -16.67 5.15
N ALA A 16 6.69 -16.54 4.34
CA ALA A 16 6.80 -16.30 2.90
C ALA A 16 7.44 -14.92 2.61
N ALA A 17 7.06 -13.89 3.37
CA ALA A 17 7.69 -12.57 3.26
C ALA A 17 9.21 -12.66 3.46
N SER A 18 9.66 -13.36 4.50
CA SER A 18 11.09 -13.58 4.76
C SER A 18 11.77 -14.32 3.61
N VAL A 19 11.14 -15.37 3.05
CA VAL A 19 11.66 -16.14 1.92
C VAL A 19 11.77 -15.29 0.66
N PHE A 20 10.72 -14.50 0.34
CA PHE A 20 10.72 -13.61 -0.82
C PHE A 20 11.77 -12.51 -0.70
N LEU A 21 11.93 -11.92 0.49
CA LEU A 21 12.93 -10.87 0.71
C LEU A 21 14.37 -11.39 0.65
N GLU A 22 14.61 -12.64 1.05
CA GLU A 22 15.93 -13.25 1.03
C GLU A 22 16.34 -13.76 -0.35
N LEU A 23 15.42 -14.45 -1.06
CA LEU A 23 15.69 -15.16 -2.30
C LEU A 23 15.21 -14.45 -3.56
N GLY A 24 14.51 -13.32 -3.43
CA GLY A 24 13.75 -12.72 -4.50
C GLY A 24 12.49 -13.54 -4.85
N TYR A 25 11.60 -12.96 -5.65
CA TYR A 25 10.38 -13.67 -6.05
C TYR A 25 10.68 -14.90 -6.89
N GLU A 26 11.56 -14.80 -7.91
CA GLU A 26 11.87 -15.93 -8.80
C GLU A 26 12.60 -17.06 -8.08
N GLY A 27 13.55 -16.74 -7.18
CA GLY A 27 14.31 -17.72 -6.40
C GLY A 27 13.49 -18.41 -5.30
N ALA A 28 12.40 -17.81 -4.86
CA ALA A 28 11.53 -18.38 -3.84
C ALA A 28 10.63 -19.49 -4.40
N SER A 29 10.34 -20.50 -3.55
CA SER A 29 9.45 -21.61 -3.91
C SER A 29 8.52 -22.00 -2.77
N MET A 30 7.36 -22.56 -3.12
CA MET A 30 6.41 -23.13 -2.16
C MET A 30 7.06 -24.24 -1.30
N LYS A 31 8.06 -24.95 -1.84
CA LYS A 31 8.83 -25.96 -1.08
C LYS A 31 9.64 -25.30 0.02
N GLU A 32 10.38 -24.23 -0.30
CA GLU A 32 11.19 -23.49 0.67
C GLU A 32 10.33 -22.94 1.81
N VAL A 33 9.22 -22.28 1.49
CA VAL A 33 8.27 -21.77 2.50
C VAL A 33 7.75 -22.91 3.37
N SER A 34 7.34 -24.06 2.78
CA SER A 34 6.83 -25.18 3.57
C SER A 34 7.87 -25.78 4.50
N THR A 35 9.14 -25.80 4.08
CA THR A 35 10.27 -26.27 4.89
C THR A 35 10.50 -25.34 6.09
N ARG A 36 10.56 -24.03 5.85
CA ARG A 36 10.82 -23.04 6.94
C ARG A 36 9.69 -22.96 7.96
N ILE A 37 8.43 -23.09 7.52
CA ILE A 37 7.27 -23.09 8.45
C ILE A 37 7.11 -24.41 9.21
N GLY A 38 7.89 -25.43 8.90
CA GLY A 38 7.78 -26.74 9.53
C GLY A 38 6.45 -27.46 9.21
N GLY A 39 6.00 -27.37 7.95
CA GLY A 39 4.74 -27.96 7.48
C GLY A 39 4.92 -28.80 6.21
N SER A 40 3.89 -29.58 5.87
CA SER A 40 3.89 -30.29 4.60
C SER A 40 3.52 -29.36 3.44
N LYS A 41 4.05 -29.64 2.24
CA LYS A 41 3.68 -28.95 1.00
C LYS A 41 2.16 -28.98 0.77
N ALA A 42 1.51 -30.10 1.07
CA ALA A 42 0.06 -30.25 0.96
C ALA A 42 -0.69 -29.30 1.93
N THR A 43 -0.17 -29.09 3.14
CA THR A 43 -0.72 -28.13 4.08
C THR A 43 -0.63 -26.71 3.52
N LEU A 44 0.52 -26.31 2.98
CA LEU A 44 0.71 -24.98 2.39
C LEU A 44 -0.23 -24.75 1.21
N TYR A 45 -0.32 -25.69 0.28
CA TYR A 45 -1.27 -25.62 -0.84
C TYR A 45 -2.74 -25.61 -0.40
N GLY A 46 -3.02 -26.09 0.80
CA GLY A 46 -4.33 -25.94 1.43
C GLY A 46 -4.69 -24.50 1.77
N TYR A 47 -3.70 -23.63 2.06
CA TYR A 47 -3.92 -22.22 2.35
C TYR A 47 -3.78 -21.33 1.12
N PHE A 48 -2.80 -21.61 0.27
CA PHE A 48 -2.47 -20.80 -0.90
C PHE A 48 -2.29 -21.70 -2.12
N ALA A 49 -3.10 -21.49 -3.14
CA ALA A 49 -3.14 -22.35 -4.33
C ALA A 49 -1.84 -22.26 -5.17
N SER A 50 -1.10 -21.15 -5.07
CA SER A 50 0.09 -20.91 -5.88
C SER A 50 1.08 -19.96 -5.17
N LYS A 51 2.28 -19.79 -5.74
CA LYS A 51 3.28 -18.82 -5.29
C LYS A 51 2.76 -17.39 -5.45
N GLU A 52 2.05 -17.12 -6.54
CA GLU A 52 1.42 -15.84 -6.84
C GLU A 52 0.35 -15.49 -5.77
N ALA A 53 -0.52 -16.44 -5.43
CA ALA A 53 -1.53 -16.23 -4.39
C ALA A 53 -0.91 -15.97 -3.01
N LEU A 54 0.20 -16.64 -2.70
CA LEU A 54 0.97 -16.41 -1.48
C LEU A 54 1.66 -15.04 -1.49
N PHE A 55 2.23 -14.65 -2.64
CA PHE A 55 2.84 -13.34 -2.82
C PHE A 55 1.83 -12.21 -2.66
N ILE A 56 0.65 -12.31 -3.30
CA ILE A 56 -0.45 -11.35 -3.14
C ILE A 56 -0.81 -11.19 -1.66
N ALA A 57 -0.87 -12.28 -0.90
CA ALA A 57 -1.15 -12.22 0.53
C ALA A 57 -0.04 -11.52 1.34
N VAL A 58 1.23 -11.68 0.95
CA VAL A 58 2.35 -10.92 1.53
C VAL A 58 2.22 -9.43 1.23
N VAL A 59 1.95 -9.07 -0.03
CA VAL A 59 1.72 -7.68 -0.43
C VAL A 59 0.53 -7.07 0.33
N GLN A 60 -0.57 -7.80 0.43
CA GLN A 60 -1.75 -7.35 1.18
C GLN A 60 -1.43 -7.11 2.65
N MET A 61 -0.65 -7.98 3.28
CA MET A 61 -0.30 -7.83 4.69
C MET A 61 0.60 -6.63 4.96
N TYR A 62 1.61 -6.40 4.14
CA TYR A 62 2.66 -5.42 4.43
C TYR A 62 2.54 -4.11 3.66
N ALA A 63 1.96 -4.12 2.47
CA ALA A 63 1.98 -2.95 1.60
C ALA A 63 0.60 -2.33 1.33
N THR A 64 -0.49 -3.09 1.45
CA THR A 64 -1.80 -2.60 1.00
C THR A 64 -2.91 -2.62 2.04
N SER A 65 -2.82 -3.44 3.10
CA SER A 65 -3.85 -3.48 4.15
C SER A 65 -4.09 -2.12 4.80
N HIS A 66 -3.04 -1.34 4.97
CA HIS A 66 -3.09 -0.02 5.56
C HIS A 66 -3.68 1.03 4.63
N LEU A 67 -3.41 0.92 3.32
CA LEU A 67 -4.05 1.76 2.31
C LEU A 67 -5.57 1.51 2.28
N TYR A 68 -5.99 0.25 2.43
CA TYR A 68 -7.41 -0.10 2.58
C TYR A 68 -8.03 0.53 3.81
N ASN A 69 -7.36 0.48 4.95
CA ASN A 69 -7.87 1.07 6.19
C ASN A 69 -7.96 2.59 6.07
N ALA A 70 -6.94 3.26 5.54
CA ALA A 70 -6.95 4.70 5.30
C ALA A 70 -8.09 5.12 4.35
N VAL A 71 -8.33 4.32 3.30
CA VAL A 71 -9.44 4.56 2.36
C VAL A 71 -10.80 4.23 2.97
N ALA A 72 -10.91 3.13 3.72
CA ALA A 72 -12.14 2.76 4.42
C ALA A 72 -12.56 3.86 5.41
N ASP A 73 -11.59 4.43 6.13
CA ASP A 73 -11.84 5.57 7.03
C ASP A 73 -12.32 6.82 6.29
N LEU A 74 -11.80 7.08 5.07
CA LEU A 74 -12.29 8.18 4.22
C LEU A 74 -13.75 8.00 3.81
N THR A 75 -14.16 6.76 3.56
CA THR A 75 -15.53 6.43 3.10
C THR A 75 -16.51 6.23 4.26
N ALA A 76 -16.07 5.69 5.39
CA ALA A 76 -16.90 5.42 6.56
C ALA A 76 -17.27 6.71 7.32
N LYS A 77 -16.38 7.71 7.35
CA LYS A 77 -16.64 9.03 7.93
C LYS A 77 -17.45 9.92 6.97
N SER A 78 -18.60 9.40 6.55
CA SER A 78 -19.62 10.16 5.80
C SER A 78 -20.36 11.18 6.69
N GLU A 79 -19.75 11.64 7.78
CA GLU A 79 -20.26 12.76 8.54
C GLU A 79 -20.07 14.02 7.70
N LYS A 80 -21.17 14.71 7.43
CA LYS A 80 -21.25 15.95 6.63
C LYS A 80 -20.41 17.13 7.16
N SER A 81 -19.63 16.91 8.22
CA SER A 81 -18.83 17.91 8.91
C SER A 81 -17.32 17.87 8.58
N ILE A 82 -16.82 16.81 7.93
CA ILE A 82 -15.37 16.67 7.66
C ILE A 82 -15.08 17.22 6.26
N THR A 83 -14.18 18.20 6.19
CA THR A 83 -13.76 18.84 4.94
C THR A 83 -12.92 17.90 4.07
N LEU A 84 -12.81 18.22 2.75
CA LEU A 84 -11.91 17.52 1.86
C LEU A 84 -10.45 17.57 2.38
N GLU A 85 -10.02 18.75 2.85
CA GLU A 85 -8.69 18.96 3.40
C GLU A 85 -8.41 18.01 4.57
N GLU A 86 -9.30 17.95 5.56
CA GLU A 86 -9.16 17.06 6.72
C GLU A 86 -9.06 15.58 6.31
N LYS A 87 -9.83 15.16 5.31
CA LYS A 87 -9.77 13.80 4.76
C LYS A 87 -8.42 13.51 4.10
N LEU A 88 -7.91 14.45 3.31
CA LEU A 88 -6.62 14.30 2.62
C LEU A 88 -5.45 14.31 3.60
N LEU A 89 -5.48 15.16 4.63
CA LEU A 89 -4.50 15.20 5.71
C LEU A 89 -4.44 13.86 6.44
N GLU A 90 -5.59 13.35 6.87
CA GLU A 90 -5.66 12.07 7.60
C GLU A 90 -5.16 10.90 6.76
N PHE A 91 -5.59 10.83 5.50
CA PHE A 91 -5.10 9.81 4.56
C PHE A 91 -3.58 9.90 4.38
N GLY A 92 -3.06 11.11 4.16
CA GLY A 92 -1.63 11.34 3.96
C GLY A 92 -0.79 10.89 5.17
N ARG A 93 -1.23 11.23 6.39
CA ARG A 93 -0.58 10.81 7.64
C ARG A 93 -0.50 9.30 7.76
N GLN A 94 -1.62 8.62 7.57
CA GLN A 94 -1.70 7.15 7.67
C GLN A 94 -0.82 6.51 6.61
N MET A 95 -0.86 7.00 5.37
CA MET A 95 -0.06 6.48 4.28
C MET A 95 1.44 6.66 4.55
N LEU A 96 1.89 7.88 4.87
CA LEU A 96 3.31 8.15 5.10
C LEU A 96 3.85 7.39 6.30
N MET A 97 3.09 7.28 7.41
CA MET A 97 3.51 6.52 8.58
C MET A 97 3.93 5.10 8.22
N ILE A 98 3.25 4.47 7.27
CA ILE A 98 3.53 3.10 6.84
C ILE A 98 4.69 3.06 5.85
N VAL A 99 4.61 3.85 4.78
CA VAL A 99 5.64 3.79 3.72
C VAL A 99 7.01 4.29 4.19
N THR A 100 7.07 5.01 5.32
CA THR A 100 8.33 5.50 5.88
C THR A 100 8.83 4.71 7.08
N ASN A 101 7.95 4.08 7.88
CA ASN A 101 8.29 3.48 9.15
C ASN A 101 8.12 1.96 9.20
N ASP A 102 7.43 1.34 8.23
CA ASP A 102 7.42 -0.11 8.09
C ASP A 102 8.57 -0.59 7.20
N SER A 103 9.63 -1.05 7.84
CA SER A 103 10.81 -1.54 7.12
C SER A 103 10.52 -2.76 6.22
N THR A 104 9.50 -3.56 6.54
CA THR A 104 9.08 -4.71 5.72
C THR A 104 8.32 -4.23 4.50
N ALA A 105 7.43 -3.25 4.65
CA ALA A 105 6.71 -2.63 3.52
C ALA A 105 7.69 -2.03 2.51
N ILE A 106 8.69 -1.28 2.96
CA ILE A 106 9.74 -0.71 2.09
C ILE A 106 10.50 -1.82 1.34
N LYS A 107 10.91 -2.89 2.04
CA LYS A 107 11.63 -4.01 1.41
C LYS A 107 10.78 -4.75 0.40
N VAL A 108 9.50 -5.01 0.70
CA VAL A 108 8.56 -5.64 -0.22
C VAL A 108 8.37 -4.76 -1.46
N TYR A 109 8.20 -3.46 -1.28
CA TYR A 109 8.05 -2.53 -2.40
C TYR A 109 9.29 -2.50 -3.31
N ARG A 110 10.50 -2.44 -2.72
CA ARG A 110 11.76 -2.52 -3.49
C ARG A 110 11.90 -3.83 -4.26
N MET A 111 11.54 -4.95 -3.65
CA MET A 111 11.54 -6.25 -4.30
C MET A 111 10.62 -6.26 -5.52
N VAL A 112 9.40 -5.70 -5.39
CA VAL A 112 8.47 -5.56 -6.51
C VAL A 112 9.08 -4.72 -7.63
N LEU A 113 9.67 -3.57 -7.31
CA LEU A 113 10.31 -2.70 -8.32
C LEU A 113 11.44 -3.43 -9.04
N ALA A 114 12.29 -4.16 -8.32
CA ALA A 114 13.41 -4.89 -8.89
C ALA A 114 12.96 -6.02 -9.85
N GLU A 115 11.81 -6.62 -9.58
CA GLU A 115 11.28 -7.76 -10.35
C GLU A 115 10.30 -7.35 -11.46
N SER A 116 9.72 -6.15 -11.40
CA SER A 116 8.63 -5.70 -12.31
C SER A 116 9.01 -5.73 -13.80
N GLY A 117 10.29 -5.58 -14.11
CA GLY A 117 10.79 -5.65 -15.49
C GLY A 117 11.04 -7.07 -16.00
N ARG A 118 10.90 -8.10 -15.17
CA ARG A 118 11.28 -9.49 -15.46
C ARG A 118 10.15 -10.48 -15.27
N SER A 119 9.10 -10.10 -14.55
CA SER A 119 7.97 -10.97 -14.22
C SER A 119 6.69 -10.17 -14.06
N ASP A 120 5.53 -10.84 -13.95
CA ASP A 120 4.23 -10.22 -13.75
C ASP A 120 4.00 -9.67 -12.34
N ILE A 121 5.05 -9.70 -11.50
CA ILE A 121 4.94 -9.32 -10.09
C ILE A 121 4.51 -7.88 -9.89
N GLY A 122 4.96 -6.96 -10.77
CA GLY A 122 4.55 -5.56 -10.76
C GLY A 122 3.06 -5.37 -11.03
N THR A 123 2.51 -6.12 -11.97
CA THR A 123 1.08 -6.14 -12.28
C THR A 123 0.28 -6.70 -11.12
N LEU A 124 0.69 -7.85 -10.57
CA LEU A 124 0.06 -8.48 -9.41
C LEU A 124 0.06 -7.56 -8.18
N PHE A 125 1.18 -6.87 -7.94
CA PHE A 125 1.28 -5.86 -6.88
C PHE A 125 0.29 -4.72 -7.11
N TYR A 126 0.31 -4.11 -8.29
CA TYR A 126 -0.54 -2.96 -8.62
C TYR A 126 -2.03 -3.28 -8.48
N GLU A 127 -2.46 -4.44 -8.97
CA GLU A 127 -3.85 -4.89 -8.91
C GLU A 127 -4.28 -5.33 -7.50
N SER A 128 -3.35 -5.80 -6.67
CA SER A 128 -3.66 -6.29 -5.33
C SER A 128 -3.91 -5.22 -4.27
N GLY A 129 -3.68 -3.94 -4.59
CA GLY A 129 -3.90 -2.86 -3.63
C GLY A 129 -3.81 -1.45 -4.21
N PRO A 130 -2.66 -1.02 -4.79
CA PRO A 130 -2.49 0.36 -5.27
C PRO A 130 -3.59 0.83 -6.21
N SER A 131 -4.03 -0.01 -7.17
CA SER A 131 -5.12 0.34 -8.09
C SER A 131 -6.43 0.64 -7.35
N GLN A 132 -6.77 -0.18 -6.37
CA GLN A 132 -8.01 -0.03 -5.59
C GLN A 132 -7.95 1.21 -4.69
N GLY A 133 -6.78 1.52 -4.11
CA GLY A 133 -6.56 2.75 -3.36
C GLY A 133 -6.72 4.00 -4.23
N ILE A 134 -6.20 3.96 -5.47
CA ILE A 134 -6.40 5.04 -6.44
C ILE A 134 -7.88 5.20 -6.81
N ASP A 135 -8.62 4.11 -6.99
CA ASP A 135 -10.04 4.15 -7.35
C ASP A 135 -10.90 4.73 -6.21
N ALA A 136 -10.56 4.42 -4.97
CA ALA A 136 -11.26 4.98 -3.83
C ALA A 136 -10.96 6.48 -3.63
N LEU A 137 -9.70 6.90 -3.78
CA LEU A 137 -9.38 8.33 -3.83
C LEU A 137 -10.05 9.04 -5.02
N ALA A 138 -10.14 8.39 -6.18
CA ALA A 138 -10.83 8.93 -7.35
C ALA A 138 -12.31 9.16 -7.06
N THR A 139 -12.97 8.30 -6.28
CA THR A 139 -14.33 8.51 -5.82
C THR A 139 -14.46 9.78 -4.96
N LEU A 140 -13.51 9.99 -4.03
CA LEU A 140 -13.47 11.23 -3.23
C LEU A 140 -13.24 12.45 -4.11
N MET A 141 -12.33 12.38 -5.10
CA MET A 141 -12.07 13.47 -6.03
C MET A 141 -13.29 13.78 -6.91
N SER A 142 -14.06 12.75 -7.34
CA SER A 142 -15.30 12.94 -8.10
C SER A 142 -16.31 13.74 -7.31
N ALA A 143 -16.55 13.36 -6.06
CA ALA A 143 -17.47 14.07 -5.18
C ALA A 143 -17.05 15.55 -4.95
N ALA A 144 -15.74 15.79 -4.77
CA ALA A 144 -15.21 17.14 -4.60
C ALA A 144 -15.30 18.00 -5.88
N ILE A 145 -15.18 17.40 -7.05
CA ILE A 145 -15.42 18.09 -8.33
C ILE A 145 -16.91 18.40 -8.51
N GLU A 146 -17.79 17.47 -8.17
CA GLU A 146 -19.24 17.63 -8.27
C GLU A 146 -19.78 18.69 -7.30
N SER A 147 -19.19 18.79 -6.09
CA SER A 147 -19.54 19.84 -5.11
C SER A 147 -18.94 21.22 -5.45
N GLY A 148 -18.00 21.28 -6.40
CA GLY A 148 -17.29 22.51 -6.76
C GLY A 148 -16.12 22.86 -5.84
N GLU A 149 -15.71 21.97 -4.95
CA GLU A 149 -14.50 22.13 -4.12
C GLU A 149 -13.22 22.00 -4.94
N LEU A 150 -13.25 21.18 -5.99
CA LEU A 150 -12.16 21.06 -6.96
C LEU A 150 -12.63 21.47 -8.36
N ARG A 151 -11.72 22.06 -9.13
CA ARG A 151 -12.01 22.38 -10.54
C ARG A 151 -12.23 21.10 -11.36
N PRO A 152 -13.03 21.17 -12.46
CA PRO A 152 -13.28 20.04 -13.34
C PRO A 152 -11.99 19.35 -13.81
N GLY A 153 -12.00 18.02 -13.89
CA GLY A 153 -10.87 17.21 -14.30
C GLY A 153 -11.14 15.72 -14.20
N ASN A 154 -10.17 14.89 -14.57
CA ASN A 154 -10.28 13.46 -14.42
C ASN A 154 -10.02 13.06 -12.95
N PRO A 155 -10.98 12.46 -12.22
CA PRO A 155 -10.84 12.15 -10.80
C PRO A 155 -9.68 11.18 -10.53
N ARG A 156 -9.46 10.18 -11.39
CA ARG A 156 -8.37 9.21 -11.24
C ARG A 156 -7.00 9.86 -11.45
N VAL A 157 -6.89 10.83 -12.33
CA VAL A 157 -5.66 11.63 -12.49
C VAL A 157 -5.42 12.49 -11.27
N ARG A 158 -6.46 13.14 -10.70
CA ARG A 158 -6.36 13.90 -9.46
C ARG A 158 -5.87 13.03 -8.29
N ALA A 159 -6.42 11.84 -8.14
CA ALA A 159 -5.97 10.88 -7.13
C ALA A 159 -4.48 10.54 -7.28
N LYS A 160 -4.02 10.26 -8.50
CA LYS A 160 -2.60 9.99 -8.77
C LYS A 160 -1.70 11.20 -8.51
N GLN A 161 -2.13 12.42 -8.89
CA GLN A 161 -1.39 13.66 -8.62
C GLN A 161 -1.24 13.87 -7.10
N PHE A 162 -2.31 13.68 -6.33
CA PHE A 162 -2.26 13.77 -4.88
C PHE A 162 -1.28 12.75 -4.28
N LEU A 163 -1.39 11.48 -4.67
CA LEU A 163 -0.47 10.43 -4.21
C LEU A 163 0.99 10.75 -4.54
N SER A 164 1.27 11.29 -5.73
CA SER A 164 2.62 11.69 -6.12
C SER A 164 3.16 12.83 -5.27
N LEU A 165 2.32 13.81 -4.91
CA LEU A 165 2.72 14.88 -3.99
C LEU A 165 3.04 14.35 -2.59
N ILE A 166 2.20 13.48 -2.05
CA ILE A 166 2.42 12.87 -0.72
C ILE A 166 3.72 12.06 -0.68
N THR A 167 4.09 11.38 -1.77
CA THR A 167 5.27 10.51 -1.80
C THR A 167 6.52 11.18 -2.35
N ALA A 168 6.45 12.44 -2.81
CA ALA A 168 7.56 13.12 -3.46
C ALA A 168 8.80 13.25 -2.57
N GLU A 169 8.63 13.71 -1.33
CA GLU A 169 9.74 13.89 -0.40
C GLU A 169 10.30 12.56 0.13
N PRO A 170 9.49 11.59 0.60
CA PRO A 170 10.02 10.33 1.10
C PRO A 170 10.52 9.36 0.01
N GLU A 171 10.37 9.66 -1.28
CA GLU A 171 10.80 8.77 -2.37
C GLU A 171 12.29 8.42 -2.30
N GLU A 172 13.17 9.36 -1.92
CA GLU A 172 14.60 9.13 -1.80
C GLU A 172 14.96 8.01 -0.82
N ARG A 173 14.08 7.74 0.15
CA ARG A 173 14.26 6.66 1.14
C ARG A 173 14.25 5.28 0.50
N LEU A 174 13.65 5.14 -0.68
CA LEU A 174 13.68 3.89 -1.46
C LEU A 174 15.10 3.53 -1.92
N PHE A 175 16.01 4.51 -1.99
CA PHE A 175 17.39 4.32 -2.40
C PHE A 175 18.38 4.16 -1.23
N GLN A 176 17.92 4.34 0.01
CA GLN A 176 18.73 4.20 1.22
C GLN A 176 18.70 2.75 1.73
N GLN A 177 19.82 2.17 2.12
CA GLN A 177 19.88 0.78 2.59
C GLN A 177 19.04 0.54 3.84
N ALA A 178 19.13 1.43 4.82
CA ALA A 178 18.41 1.38 6.09
C ALA A 178 17.95 2.82 6.46
N PRO A 179 16.84 3.30 5.89
CA PRO A 179 16.34 4.62 6.22
C PRO A 179 15.89 4.66 7.69
N GLU A 180 16.31 5.70 8.40
CA GLU A 180 15.85 5.93 9.78
C GLU A 180 14.34 6.20 9.79
N PRO A 181 13.59 5.71 10.79
CA PRO A 181 12.17 6.03 10.92
C PRO A 181 11.94 7.55 10.96
N MET A 182 10.85 8.00 10.36
CA MET A 182 10.45 9.41 10.42
C MET A 182 9.63 9.67 11.69
N THR A 183 9.83 10.85 12.24
CA THR A 183 9.02 11.35 13.33
C THR A 183 7.62 11.74 12.86
N ARG A 184 6.69 11.86 13.82
CA ARG A 184 5.34 12.32 13.49
C ARG A 184 5.33 13.76 12.98
N ASP A 185 6.20 14.61 13.50
CA ASP A 185 6.28 16.03 13.11
C ASP A 185 6.79 16.17 11.66
N GLU A 186 7.80 15.39 11.27
CA GLU A 186 8.27 15.35 9.87
C GLU A 186 7.17 14.87 8.92
N ILE A 187 6.44 13.82 9.30
CA ILE A 187 5.31 13.32 8.50
C ILE A 187 4.21 14.38 8.39
N GLU A 188 3.88 15.07 9.49
CA GLU A 188 2.86 16.12 9.51
C GLU A 188 3.25 17.28 8.59
N GLU A 189 4.49 17.73 8.62
CA GLU A 189 4.99 18.79 7.75
C GLU A 189 4.89 18.42 6.27
N MET A 190 5.35 17.23 5.89
CA MET A 190 5.28 16.73 4.52
C MET A 190 3.84 16.63 4.02
N VAL A 191 2.95 16.05 4.85
CA VAL A 191 1.55 15.87 4.49
C VAL A 191 0.84 17.21 4.33
N THR A 192 1.07 18.14 5.25
CA THR A 192 0.47 19.47 5.21
C THR A 192 0.92 20.23 3.95
N THR A 193 2.21 20.19 3.64
CA THR A 193 2.78 20.80 2.43
C THR A 193 2.18 20.22 1.15
N ALA A 194 2.08 18.90 1.07
CA ALA A 194 1.55 18.20 -0.11
C ALA A 194 0.04 18.48 -0.30
N VAL A 195 -0.74 18.47 0.78
CA VAL A 195 -2.18 18.75 0.74
C VAL A 195 -2.43 20.21 0.35
N ASP A 196 -1.71 21.17 0.93
CA ASP A 196 -1.82 22.59 0.59
C ASP A 196 -1.49 22.82 -0.89
N MET A 197 -0.39 22.26 -1.39
CA MET A 197 -0.01 22.36 -2.80
C MET A 197 -1.06 21.74 -3.72
N PHE A 198 -1.60 20.56 -3.36
CA PHE A 198 -2.63 19.89 -4.14
C PHE A 198 -3.91 20.73 -4.20
N LEU A 199 -4.42 21.20 -3.06
CA LEU A 199 -5.66 21.95 -2.99
C LEU A 199 -5.55 23.29 -3.73
N LYS A 200 -4.47 24.04 -3.54
CA LYS A 200 -4.21 25.28 -4.29
C LYS A 200 -4.11 25.03 -5.79
N GLY A 201 -3.42 23.96 -6.21
CA GLY A 201 -3.29 23.60 -7.61
C GLY A 201 -4.57 23.06 -8.25
N ALA A 202 -5.52 22.56 -7.47
CA ALA A 202 -6.78 21.99 -7.93
C ALA A 202 -8.01 22.86 -7.61
N ALA A 203 -7.82 24.03 -6.99
CA ALA A 203 -8.90 24.96 -6.66
C ALA A 203 -9.69 25.40 -7.89
N PRO A 204 -10.99 25.71 -7.75
CA PRO A 204 -11.75 26.43 -8.76
C PRO A 204 -11.12 27.80 -9.07
N HIS A 205 -11.22 28.26 -10.30
CA HIS A 205 -10.78 29.58 -10.73
C HIS A 205 -11.85 30.63 -10.43
#